data_73b8e0eefdefbb3a6ccff2507d3ffdcf
#
_entry.id   73b8e0eefdefbb3a6ccff2507d3ffdcf
#
_cell.length_a   1.000
_cell.length_b   1.000
_cell.length_c   1.000
_cell.angle_alpha   90.00
_cell.angle_beta   90.00
_cell.angle_gamma   90.00
#
_symmetry.space_group_name_H-M   'P 1'
#
loop_
_entity.id
_entity.type
_entity.pdbx_description
1 polymer ?
#
loop_
_entity_poly.entity_id
_entity_poly.type
_entity_poly.pdbx_seq_one_letter_code
_entity_poly.pdbx_strand_id
1 'polypeptide(L)'
;GAAANDSKVERLNSASARRLIDPDVDVQGRPRPIEDGAILPPELLSIAGLDLSLSEEQLAILAREELASITNMGLRFEAVLMAGFCLQMSVAEDLTDPRVVYALHEVGEETRHSRLFSRMIRDLAPTAVNPLDKPIMRRLQIWSEGQIIKRPALLDVLILAGEEIPDLFQKRAADHPDTDPFVKAVSKYHRQEEARHLAFARMTVGEHWARAGWLERFLVRRVAPLVIGDMFGMTVHPGVYETIGLPGWETWKKANKSPARLQMRYEACAGVLRALIEAGVLRSGRIPSGWRRLCGVDRHASPAAG
;
A
#
# COMPACT_ATOMS: atom_id res chain seq x y z
N GLY A 1 -14.57 -19.74 -12.82
CA GLY A 1 -13.61 -20.69 -13.41
C GLY A 1 -12.61 -20.01 -14.34
N ALA A 2 -11.70 -20.79 -14.93
CA ALA A 2 -10.62 -20.27 -15.79
C ALA A 2 -11.10 -19.36 -16.93
N ALA A 3 -12.16 -19.75 -17.65
CA ALA A 3 -12.73 -18.95 -18.74
C ALA A 3 -13.24 -17.58 -18.29
N ALA A 4 -13.81 -17.50 -17.07
CA ALA A 4 -14.25 -16.21 -16.50
C ALA A 4 -13.06 -15.32 -16.16
N ASN A 5 -11.96 -15.90 -15.66
CA ASN A 5 -10.73 -15.18 -15.38
C ASN A 5 -10.06 -14.67 -16.66
N ASP A 6 -10.01 -15.48 -17.71
CA ASP A 6 -9.45 -15.09 -19.00
C ASP A 6 -10.20 -13.89 -19.59
N SER A 7 -11.55 -13.93 -19.60
CA SER A 7 -12.37 -12.79 -20.01
C SER A 7 -12.15 -11.54 -19.16
N LYS A 8 -11.92 -11.71 -17.86
CA LYS A 8 -11.61 -10.59 -16.97
C LYS A 8 -10.25 -9.95 -17.30
N VAL A 9 -9.23 -10.76 -17.53
CA VAL A 9 -7.89 -10.27 -17.91
C VAL A 9 -7.93 -9.52 -19.22
N GLU A 10 -8.66 -10.00 -20.22
CA GLU A 10 -8.83 -9.31 -21.50
C GLU A 10 -9.49 -7.93 -21.34
N ARG A 11 -10.50 -7.82 -20.47
CA ARG A 11 -11.10 -6.53 -20.14
C ARG A 11 -10.12 -5.59 -19.45
N LEU A 12 -9.30 -6.09 -18.53
CA LEU A 12 -8.27 -5.28 -17.87
C LEU A 12 -7.22 -4.80 -18.86
N ASN A 13 -6.75 -5.65 -19.76
CA ASN A 13 -5.83 -5.27 -20.84
C ASN A 13 -6.41 -4.17 -21.73
N SER A 14 -7.68 -4.32 -22.13
CA SER A 14 -8.37 -3.32 -22.95
C SER A 14 -8.53 -1.98 -22.22
N ALA A 15 -8.82 -2.02 -20.92
CA ALA A 15 -8.94 -0.81 -20.10
C ALA A 15 -7.59 -0.09 -19.94
N SER A 16 -6.50 -0.82 -19.67
CA SER A 16 -5.15 -0.25 -19.57
C SER A 16 -4.68 0.35 -20.89
N ALA A 17 -4.97 -0.30 -22.02
CA ALA A 17 -4.59 0.21 -23.34
C ALA A 17 -5.32 1.52 -23.73
N ARG A 18 -6.54 1.72 -23.25
CA ARG A 18 -7.35 2.91 -23.59
C ARG A 18 -7.14 4.11 -22.69
N ARG A 19 -6.61 3.91 -21.48
CA ARG A 19 -6.48 4.95 -20.46
C ARG A 19 -5.02 5.19 -20.11
N LEU A 20 -4.31 5.73 -21.07
CA LEU A 20 -2.93 6.17 -20.83
C LEU A 20 -2.97 7.59 -20.24
N ILE A 21 -2.62 7.71 -18.97
CA ILE A 21 -2.37 8.98 -18.29
C ILE A 21 -0.87 9.09 -18.05
N ASP A 22 -0.26 10.16 -18.55
CA ASP A 22 1.14 10.47 -18.26
C ASP A 22 1.21 11.52 -17.14
N PRO A 23 1.56 11.15 -15.91
CA PRO A 23 1.57 12.07 -14.78
C PRO A 23 2.63 13.18 -14.94
N ASP A 24 3.65 12.98 -15.77
CA ASP A 24 4.64 14.02 -16.06
C ASP A 24 4.03 15.17 -16.87
N VAL A 25 2.93 14.91 -17.56
CA VAL A 25 2.17 15.91 -18.35
C VAL A 25 0.83 16.25 -17.69
N ASP A 26 0.10 15.24 -17.21
CA ASP A 26 -1.30 15.37 -16.78
C ASP A 26 -1.45 15.77 -15.31
N VAL A 27 -0.44 15.50 -14.47
CA VAL A 27 -0.45 15.86 -13.05
C VAL A 27 0.62 16.93 -12.80
N GLN A 28 0.25 18.17 -13.06
CA GLN A 28 1.12 19.34 -12.87
C GLN A 28 1.03 19.91 -11.46
N GLY A 29 2.06 20.68 -11.10
CA GLY A 29 2.10 21.36 -9.81
C GLY A 29 2.99 20.68 -8.78
N ARG A 30 2.92 21.18 -7.58
CA ARG A 30 3.65 20.70 -6.40
C ARG A 30 2.87 21.01 -5.12
N PRO A 31 3.19 20.35 -4.00
CA PRO A 31 2.59 20.72 -2.72
C PRO A 31 2.89 22.18 -2.35
N ARG A 32 1.93 22.85 -1.69
CA ARG A 32 2.16 24.20 -1.17
C ARG A 32 3.36 24.21 -0.21
N PRO A 33 4.12 25.32 -0.10
CA PRO A 33 5.19 25.44 0.87
C PRO A 33 4.65 25.47 2.31
N ILE A 34 5.52 25.21 3.29
CA ILE A 34 5.15 25.18 4.71
C ILE A 34 4.50 26.47 5.17
N GLU A 35 4.99 27.61 4.67
CA GLU A 35 4.51 28.95 5.01
C GLU A 35 3.04 29.18 4.66
N ASP A 36 2.54 28.44 3.67
CA ASP A 36 1.15 28.54 3.20
C ASP A 36 0.20 27.56 3.91
N GLY A 37 0.70 26.85 4.94
CA GLY A 37 -0.08 25.95 5.78
C GLY A 37 0.12 24.47 5.49
N ALA A 38 -0.55 23.63 6.28
CA ALA A 38 -0.46 22.18 6.18
C ALA A 38 -1.08 21.65 4.87
N ILE A 39 -0.43 20.66 4.25
CA ILE A 39 -0.90 20.02 3.02
C ILE A 39 -1.94 18.90 3.28
N LEU A 40 -2.03 18.43 4.52
CA LEU A 40 -3.02 17.49 5.01
C LEU A 40 -3.72 18.08 6.24
N PRO A 41 -5.03 17.86 6.38
CA PRO A 41 -5.73 18.27 7.59
C PRO A 41 -5.30 17.42 8.79
N PRO A 42 -5.39 17.94 10.02
CA PRO A 42 -4.96 17.22 11.23
C PRO A 42 -5.63 15.85 11.41
N GLU A 43 -6.87 15.72 10.96
CA GLU A 43 -7.65 14.47 11.05
C GLU A 43 -7.04 13.30 10.25
N LEU A 44 -6.21 13.60 9.26
CA LEU A 44 -5.54 12.60 8.43
C LEU A 44 -4.13 12.24 8.91
N LEU A 45 -3.62 12.94 9.92
CA LEU A 45 -2.31 12.66 10.47
C LEU A 45 -2.35 11.45 11.41
N SER A 46 -1.23 10.75 11.49
CA SER A 46 -1.11 9.53 12.32
C SER A 46 -1.35 9.79 13.81
N ILE A 47 -1.19 11.04 14.26
CA ILE A 47 -1.37 11.47 15.65
C ILE A 47 -2.78 12.00 15.94
N ALA A 48 -3.71 11.91 15.01
CA ALA A 48 -5.05 12.48 15.15
C ALA A 48 -5.82 11.97 16.38
N GLY A 49 -5.53 10.74 16.84
CA GLY A 49 -6.13 10.15 18.02
C GLY A 49 -5.40 10.47 19.33
N LEU A 50 -4.36 11.31 19.32
CA LEU A 50 -3.57 11.66 20.48
C LEU A 50 -3.89 13.08 20.96
N ASP A 51 -3.87 13.27 22.28
CA ASP A 51 -4.00 14.59 22.90
C ASP A 51 -2.63 15.29 22.93
N LEU A 52 -2.31 15.98 21.84
CA LEU A 52 -1.07 16.72 21.66
C LEU A 52 -1.38 18.17 21.32
N SER A 53 -0.73 19.10 22.03
CA SER A 53 -0.81 20.53 21.76
C SER A 53 0.26 20.90 20.76
N LEU A 54 -0.04 20.84 19.47
CA LEU A 54 0.87 21.19 18.38
C LEU A 54 0.50 22.56 17.79
N SER A 55 1.52 23.35 17.45
CA SER A 55 1.33 24.60 16.73
C SER A 55 0.95 24.34 15.26
N GLU A 56 0.43 25.36 14.58
CA GLU A 56 0.15 25.29 13.14
C GLU A 56 1.41 24.98 12.33
N GLU A 57 2.56 25.53 12.73
CA GLU A 57 3.84 25.25 12.11
C GLU A 57 4.24 23.78 12.29
N GLN A 58 4.12 23.23 13.50
CA GLN A 58 4.40 21.82 13.76
C GLN A 58 3.48 20.91 12.95
N LEU A 59 2.20 21.24 12.82
CA LEU A 59 1.25 20.48 12.00
C LEU A 59 1.61 20.55 10.51
N ALA A 60 2.04 21.70 10.01
CA ALA A 60 2.48 21.86 8.63
C ALA A 60 3.73 21.01 8.32
N ILE A 61 4.71 21.02 9.21
CA ILE A 61 5.92 20.19 9.11
C ILE A 61 5.55 18.70 9.14
N LEU A 62 4.73 18.31 10.12
CA LEU A 62 4.31 16.92 10.30
C LEU A 62 3.57 16.39 9.08
N ALA A 63 2.65 17.16 8.51
CA ALA A 63 1.91 16.78 7.31
C ALA A 63 2.84 16.47 6.13
N ARG A 64 3.87 17.31 5.91
CA ARG A 64 4.87 17.09 4.86
C ARG A 64 5.71 15.83 5.11
N GLU A 65 6.20 15.69 6.32
CA GLU A 65 7.05 14.54 6.70
C GLU A 65 6.27 13.22 6.68
N GLU A 66 5.02 13.21 7.14
CA GLU A 66 4.15 12.03 7.05
C GLU A 66 3.87 11.64 5.60
N LEU A 67 3.50 12.60 4.77
CA LEU A 67 3.23 12.33 3.35
C LEU A 67 4.48 11.83 2.64
N ALA A 68 5.66 12.40 2.92
CA ALA A 68 6.93 11.94 2.36
C ALA A 68 7.27 10.52 2.82
N SER A 69 7.03 10.18 4.09
CA SER A 69 7.22 8.83 4.63
C SER A 69 6.31 7.80 3.95
N ILE A 70 5.03 8.09 3.85
CA ILE A 70 4.03 7.24 3.18
C ILE A 70 4.40 7.04 1.71
N THR A 71 4.74 8.11 1.02
CA THR A 71 5.12 8.08 -0.41
C THR A 71 6.40 7.29 -0.63
N ASN A 72 7.40 7.44 0.24
CA ASN A 72 8.65 6.67 0.17
C ASN A 72 8.40 5.17 0.30
N MET A 73 7.57 4.77 1.26
CA MET A 73 7.19 3.37 1.41
C MET A 73 6.43 2.85 0.19
N GLY A 74 5.50 3.63 -0.35
CA GLY A 74 4.75 3.27 -1.56
C GLY A 74 5.66 3.05 -2.76
N LEU A 75 6.65 3.92 -2.98
CA LEU A 75 7.60 3.79 -4.07
C LEU A 75 8.47 2.53 -3.94
N ARG A 76 8.94 2.21 -2.73
CA ARG A 76 9.70 0.97 -2.47
C ARG A 76 8.84 -0.27 -2.65
N PHE A 77 7.59 -0.21 -2.21
CA PHE A 77 6.64 -1.30 -2.40
C PHE A 77 6.38 -1.57 -3.89
N GLU A 78 6.13 -0.53 -4.68
CA GLU A 78 5.94 -0.67 -6.13
C GLU A 78 7.17 -1.29 -6.82
N ALA A 79 8.38 -0.97 -6.35
CA ALA A 79 9.61 -1.60 -6.86
C ALA A 79 9.63 -3.11 -6.62
N VAL A 80 9.20 -3.57 -5.44
CA VAL A 80 9.09 -5.01 -5.12
C VAL A 80 8.01 -5.69 -5.98
N LEU A 81 6.88 -5.04 -6.16
CA LEU A 81 5.80 -5.50 -7.03
C LEU A 81 6.30 -5.69 -8.47
N MET A 82 6.96 -4.68 -9.02
CA MET A 82 7.54 -4.75 -10.36
C MET A 82 8.58 -5.86 -10.48
N ALA A 83 9.46 -6.02 -9.50
CA ALA A 83 10.46 -7.09 -9.45
C ALA A 83 9.81 -8.47 -9.49
N GLY A 84 8.75 -8.67 -8.72
CA GLY A 84 7.99 -9.92 -8.70
C GLY A 84 7.32 -10.23 -10.03
N PHE A 85 6.69 -9.25 -10.66
CA PHE A 85 6.08 -9.41 -11.98
C PHE A 85 7.13 -9.70 -13.06
N CYS A 86 8.26 -8.99 -13.03
CA CYS A 86 9.36 -9.25 -13.97
C CYS A 86 9.93 -10.66 -13.80
N LEU A 87 10.05 -11.15 -12.57
CA LEU A 87 10.47 -12.53 -12.32
C LEU A 87 9.47 -13.54 -12.89
N GLN A 88 8.18 -13.33 -12.66
CA GLN A 88 7.13 -14.21 -13.20
C GLN A 88 7.14 -14.23 -14.74
N MET A 89 7.29 -13.08 -15.37
CA MET A 89 7.41 -12.99 -16.83
C MET A 89 8.64 -13.73 -17.36
N SER A 90 9.78 -13.64 -16.67
CA SER A 90 11.04 -14.26 -17.11
C SER A 90 10.98 -15.78 -17.14
N VAL A 91 10.06 -16.39 -16.40
CA VAL A 91 9.89 -17.85 -16.30
C VAL A 91 8.54 -18.32 -16.86
N ALA A 92 7.77 -17.46 -17.49
CA ALA A 92 6.47 -17.81 -18.06
C ALA A 92 6.64 -18.79 -19.22
N GLU A 93 5.81 -19.83 -19.26
CA GLU A 93 5.81 -20.83 -20.33
C GLU A 93 5.29 -20.22 -21.66
N ASP A 94 4.29 -19.36 -21.57
CA ASP A 94 3.68 -18.67 -22.72
C ASP A 94 3.72 -17.15 -22.51
N LEU A 95 4.59 -16.49 -23.26
CA LEU A 95 4.73 -15.02 -23.22
C LEU A 95 3.55 -14.28 -23.88
N THR A 96 2.66 -15.00 -24.55
CA THR A 96 1.45 -14.43 -25.16
C THR A 96 0.21 -14.56 -24.28
N ASP A 97 0.34 -15.18 -23.12
CA ASP A 97 -0.75 -15.28 -22.14
C ASP A 97 -1.26 -13.86 -21.79
N PRO A 98 -2.58 -13.63 -21.85
CA PRO A 98 -3.17 -12.34 -21.46
C PRO A 98 -2.73 -11.84 -20.08
N ARG A 99 -2.39 -12.73 -19.14
CA ARG A 99 -1.87 -12.36 -17.81
C ARG A 99 -0.47 -11.74 -17.89
N VAL A 100 0.38 -12.24 -18.78
CA VAL A 100 1.71 -11.66 -19.04
C VAL A 100 1.56 -10.28 -19.67
N VAL A 101 0.67 -10.13 -20.62
CA VAL A 101 0.37 -8.83 -21.26
C VAL A 101 -0.14 -7.83 -20.22
N TYR A 102 -1.03 -8.25 -19.34
CA TYR A 102 -1.53 -7.39 -18.28
C TYR A 102 -0.41 -6.99 -17.28
N ALA A 103 0.44 -7.93 -16.90
CA ALA A 103 1.60 -7.64 -16.04
C ALA A 103 2.51 -6.56 -16.66
N LEU A 104 2.70 -6.58 -17.98
CA LEU A 104 3.44 -5.54 -18.70
C LEU A 104 2.74 -4.18 -18.62
N HIS A 105 1.41 -4.13 -18.74
CA HIS A 105 0.63 -2.90 -18.53
C HIS A 105 0.81 -2.37 -17.11
N GLU A 106 0.65 -3.23 -16.11
CA GLU A 106 0.77 -2.85 -14.70
C GLU A 106 2.18 -2.33 -14.38
N VAL A 107 3.24 -3.03 -14.81
CA VAL A 107 4.62 -2.56 -14.64
C VAL A 107 4.82 -1.20 -15.31
N GLY A 108 4.27 -0.98 -16.49
CA GLY A 108 4.30 0.32 -17.17
C GLY A 108 3.60 1.42 -16.36
N GLU A 109 2.44 1.13 -15.78
CA GLU A 109 1.69 2.04 -14.91
C GLU A 109 2.47 2.34 -13.62
N GLU A 110 3.05 1.31 -12.99
CA GLU A 110 3.85 1.47 -11.78
C GLU A 110 5.13 2.31 -12.00
N THR A 111 5.76 2.22 -13.15
CA THR A 111 6.90 3.10 -13.47
C THR A 111 6.50 4.57 -13.53
N ARG A 112 5.28 4.86 -14.00
CA ARG A 112 4.73 6.23 -14.01
C ARG A 112 4.37 6.71 -12.61
N HIS A 113 3.73 5.87 -11.78
CA HIS A 113 3.46 6.16 -10.37
C HIS A 113 4.75 6.46 -9.61
N SER A 114 5.75 5.62 -9.78
CA SER A 114 7.06 5.77 -9.11
C SER A 114 7.76 7.06 -9.49
N ARG A 115 7.69 7.50 -10.75
CA ARG A 115 8.25 8.81 -11.15
C ARG A 115 7.51 9.97 -10.51
N LEU A 116 6.17 9.92 -10.45
CA LEU A 116 5.37 10.93 -9.78
C LEU A 116 5.68 11.00 -8.28
N PHE A 117 5.77 9.86 -7.61
CA PHE A 117 6.11 9.79 -6.21
C PHE A 117 7.53 10.28 -5.91
N SER A 118 8.49 9.96 -6.76
CA SER A 118 9.85 10.49 -6.67
C SER A 118 9.88 12.02 -6.77
N ARG A 119 9.13 12.58 -7.72
CA ARG A 119 8.97 14.03 -7.87
C ARG A 119 8.34 14.66 -6.63
N MET A 120 7.30 14.04 -6.08
CA MET A 120 6.63 14.53 -4.89
C MET A 120 7.53 14.53 -3.66
N ILE A 121 8.31 13.46 -3.44
CA ILE A 121 9.29 13.40 -2.35
C ILE A 121 10.33 14.49 -2.51
N ARG A 122 10.85 14.71 -3.71
CA ARG A 122 11.80 15.82 -3.98
C ARG A 122 11.20 17.17 -3.57
N ASP A 123 9.96 17.43 -3.98
CA ASP A 123 9.31 18.71 -3.72
C ASP A 123 8.89 18.88 -2.24
N LEU A 124 8.60 17.78 -1.55
CA LEU A 124 8.35 17.76 -0.11
C LEU A 124 9.63 18.02 0.70
N ALA A 125 10.79 17.67 0.17
CA ALA A 125 12.10 17.86 0.80
C ALA A 125 12.13 17.39 2.27
N PRO A 126 11.82 16.11 2.57
CA PRO A 126 11.76 15.63 3.95
C PRO A 126 13.13 15.66 4.63
N THR A 127 13.13 15.96 5.94
CA THR A 127 14.32 15.94 6.79
C THR A 127 14.34 14.77 7.76
N ALA A 128 13.22 14.07 7.92
CA ALA A 128 13.12 12.93 8.82
C ALA A 128 14.08 11.80 8.43
N VAL A 129 14.72 11.21 9.42
CA VAL A 129 15.61 10.07 9.25
C VAL A 129 14.94 8.82 9.81
N ASN A 130 14.75 7.81 8.96
CA ASN A 130 14.18 6.54 9.40
C ASN A 130 15.21 5.79 10.27
N PRO A 131 14.91 5.50 11.55
CA PRO A 131 15.85 4.82 12.45
C PRO A 131 16.18 3.39 12.01
N LEU A 132 15.39 2.78 11.13
CA LEU A 132 15.65 1.46 10.55
C LEU A 132 16.51 1.52 9.27
N ASP A 133 16.82 2.70 8.75
CA ASP A 133 17.69 2.84 7.57
C ASP A 133 19.16 2.66 7.95
N LYS A 134 19.51 1.40 8.23
CA LYS A 134 20.86 0.96 8.60
C LYS A 134 21.32 -0.15 7.68
N PRO A 135 22.64 -0.30 7.43
CA PRO A 135 23.16 -1.30 6.49
C PRO A 135 22.71 -2.73 6.76
N ILE A 136 22.65 -3.13 8.04
CA ILE A 136 22.19 -4.48 8.42
C ILE A 136 20.70 -4.69 8.13
N MET A 137 19.88 -3.68 8.38
CA MET A 137 18.45 -3.73 8.11
C MET A 137 18.19 -3.76 6.60
N ARG A 138 19.00 -3.04 5.82
CA ARG A 138 18.93 -3.05 4.36
C ARG A 138 19.25 -4.41 3.78
N ARG A 139 20.26 -5.11 4.32
CA ARG A 139 20.57 -6.50 3.92
C ARG A 139 19.43 -7.46 4.24
N LEU A 140 18.84 -7.31 5.43
CA LEU A 140 17.69 -8.13 5.84
C LEU A 140 16.47 -7.86 4.92
N GLN A 141 16.24 -6.60 4.57
CA GLN A 141 15.19 -6.21 3.65
C GLN A 141 15.38 -6.87 2.27
N ILE A 142 16.57 -6.77 1.69
CA ILE A 142 16.89 -7.39 0.38
C ILE A 142 16.64 -8.89 0.43
N TRP A 143 17.10 -9.55 1.49
CA TRP A 143 16.87 -10.98 1.66
C TRP A 143 15.37 -11.31 1.76
N SER A 144 14.62 -10.57 2.58
CA SER A 144 13.17 -10.78 2.78
C SER A 144 12.39 -10.55 1.50
N GLU A 145 12.67 -9.47 0.77
CA GLU A 145 12.04 -9.16 -0.52
C GLU A 145 12.34 -10.26 -1.54
N GLY A 146 13.57 -10.77 -1.58
CA GLY A 146 13.93 -11.92 -2.42
C GLY A 146 13.14 -13.18 -2.07
N GLN A 147 12.78 -13.40 -0.80
CA GLN A 147 11.91 -14.51 -0.41
C GLN A 147 10.45 -14.30 -0.84
N ILE A 148 10.00 -13.07 -0.89
CA ILE A 148 8.63 -12.70 -1.27
C ILE A 148 8.42 -12.82 -2.77
N ILE A 149 9.30 -12.22 -3.58
CA ILE A 149 9.10 -12.13 -5.04
C ILE A 149 9.08 -13.48 -5.76
N LYS A 150 9.72 -14.50 -5.18
CA LYS A 150 9.70 -15.86 -5.73
C LYS A 150 8.53 -16.74 -5.27
N ARG A 151 7.60 -16.17 -4.48
CA ARG A 151 6.40 -16.84 -3.99
C ARG A 151 5.14 -16.08 -4.43
N PRO A 152 4.55 -16.47 -5.57
CA PRO A 152 3.49 -15.67 -6.19
C PRO A 152 2.26 -15.43 -5.32
N ALA A 153 1.81 -16.41 -4.56
CA ALA A 153 0.65 -16.25 -3.69
C ALA A 153 0.96 -15.28 -2.51
N LEU A 154 2.14 -15.40 -1.90
CA LEU A 154 2.58 -14.49 -0.85
C LEU A 154 2.72 -13.06 -1.39
N LEU A 155 3.30 -12.92 -2.57
CA LEU A 155 3.43 -11.61 -3.24
C LEU A 155 2.05 -10.99 -3.48
N ASP A 156 1.09 -11.74 -4.01
CA ASP A 156 -0.27 -11.24 -4.25
C ASP A 156 -0.96 -10.77 -2.97
N VAL A 157 -0.80 -11.50 -1.86
CA VAL A 157 -1.34 -11.11 -0.55
C VAL A 157 -0.75 -9.78 -0.10
N LEU A 158 0.56 -9.60 -0.26
CA LEU A 158 1.23 -8.34 0.11
C LEU A 158 0.88 -7.20 -0.87
N ILE A 159 0.68 -7.49 -2.15
CA ILE A 159 0.17 -6.52 -3.12
C ILE A 159 -1.22 -6.03 -2.72
N LEU A 160 -2.13 -6.94 -2.39
CA LEU A 160 -3.47 -6.55 -1.92
C LEU A 160 -3.40 -5.59 -0.73
N ALA A 161 -2.57 -5.88 0.27
CA ALA A 161 -2.39 -4.99 1.42
C ALA A 161 -1.72 -3.67 1.04
N GLY A 162 -0.65 -3.73 0.24
CA GLY A 162 0.10 -2.57 -0.19
C GLY A 162 -0.67 -1.63 -1.11
N GLU A 163 -1.73 -2.10 -1.75
CA GLU A 163 -2.64 -1.29 -2.58
C GLU A 163 -3.86 -0.79 -1.77
N GLU A 164 -4.45 -1.63 -0.92
CA GLU A 164 -5.62 -1.26 -0.11
C GLU A 164 -5.28 -0.20 0.96
N ILE A 165 -4.13 -0.29 1.60
CA ILE A 165 -3.73 0.65 2.65
C ILE A 165 -3.57 2.08 2.08
N PRO A 166 -2.78 2.32 1.04
CA PRO A 166 -2.68 3.64 0.43
C PRO A 166 -4.00 4.11 -0.20
N ASP A 167 -4.79 3.21 -0.77
CA ASP A 167 -6.06 3.57 -1.38
C ASP A 167 -7.01 4.23 -0.37
N LEU A 168 -7.13 3.66 0.83
CA LEU A 168 -7.94 4.25 1.89
C LEU A 168 -7.42 5.64 2.30
N PHE A 169 -6.12 5.78 2.50
CA PHE A 169 -5.51 7.07 2.83
C PHE A 169 -5.77 8.10 1.72
N GLN A 170 -5.57 7.73 0.48
CA GLN A 170 -5.77 8.61 -0.67
C GLN A 170 -7.24 8.98 -0.87
N LYS A 171 -8.16 8.04 -0.60
CA LYS A 171 -9.59 8.33 -0.60
C LYS A 171 -9.93 9.42 0.41
N ARG A 172 -9.48 9.28 1.64
CA ARG A 172 -9.71 10.27 2.70
C ARG A 172 -9.06 11.61 2.37
N ALA A 173 -7.83 11.59 1.84
CA ALA A 173 -7.13 12.81 1.43
C ALA A 173 -7.85 13.51 0.28
N ALA A 174 -8.31 12.78 -0.74
CA ALA A 174 -9.02 13.35 -1.88
C ALA A 174 -10.40 13.91 -1.50
N ASP A 175 -11.08 13.31 -0.53
CA ASP A 175 -12.43 13.71 -0.11
C ASP A 175 -12.43 14.87 0.89
N HIS A 176 -11.33 15.11 1.60
CA HIS A 176 -11.26 16.16 2.60
C HIS A 176 -11.10 17.55 1.94
N PRO A 177 -11.92 18.55 2.31
CA PRO A 177 -11.89 19.87 1.67
C PRO A 177 -10.57 20.63 1.90
N ASP A 178 -9.88 20.39 3.01
CA ASP A 178 -8.66 21.12 3.41
C ASP A 178 -7.36 20.45 2.92
N THR A 179 -7.44 19.37 2.18
CA THR A 179 -6.26 18.77 1.56
C THR A 179 -5.72 19.66 0.44
N ASP A 180 -4.40 19.78 0.37
CA ASP A 180 -3.72 20.48 -0.72
C ASP A 180 -4.23 20.01 -2.11
N PRO A 181 -4.50 20.94 -3.04
CA PRO A 181 -5.04 20.58 -4.36
C PRO A 181 -4.14 19.64 -5.17
N PHE A 182 -2.82 19.77 -5.07
CA PHE A 182 -1.90 18.86 -5.75
C PHE A 182 -1.94 17.47 -5.13
N VAL A 183 -1.99 17.36 -3.80
CA VAL A 183 -2.13 16.07 -3.10
C VAL A 183 -3.46 15.39 -3.46
N LYS A 184 -4.54 16.15 -3.60
CA LYS A 184 -5.81 15.62 -4.11
C LYS A 184 -5.69 15.07 -5.53
N ALA A 185 -5.03 15.80 -6.42
CA ALA A 185 -4.86 15.40 -7.81
C ALA A 185 -4.04 14.10 -7.93
N VAL A 186 -2.94 13.99 -7.19
CA VAL A 186 -2.12 12.77 -7.10
C VAL A 186 -2.94 11.60 -6.58
N SER A 187 -3.68 11.80 -5.50
CA SER A 187 -4.51 10.77 -4.88
C SER A 187 -5.58 10.24 -5.84
N LYS A 188 -6.29 11.13 -6.52
CA LYS A 188 -7.31 10.74 -7.51
C LYS A 188 -6.73 9.98 -8.70
N TYR A 189 -5.62 10.46 -9.23
CA TYR A 189 -4.93 9.80 -10.34
C TYR A 189 -4.49 8.38 -9.97
N HIS A 190 -3.78 8.24 -8.86
CA HIS A 190 -3.26 6.95 -8.41
C HIS A 190 -4.40 5.94 -8.17
N ARG A 191 -5.46 6.34 -7.49
CA ARG A 191 -6.62 5.48 -7.23
C ARG A 191 -7.31 4.96 -8.48
N GLN A 192 -7.36 5.74 -9.55
CA GLN A 192 -7.97 5.32 -10.81
C GLN A 192 -7.26 4.12 -11.43
N GLU A 193 -5.93 4.12 -11.40
CA GLU A 193 -5.14 3.02 -11.95
C GLU A 193 -5.11 1.83 -10.99
N GLU A 194 -5.01 2.08 -9.67
CA GLU A 194 -5.00 1.04 -8.64
C GLU A 194 -6.24 0.13 -8.64
N ALA A 195 -7.38 0.61 -9.06
CA ALA A 195 -8.59 -0.21 -9.15
C ALA A 195 -8.40 -1.44 -10.06
N ARG A 196 -7.63 -1.29 -11.15
CA ARG A 196 -7.28 -2.41 -12.04
C ARG A 196 -6.27 -3.35 -11.39
N HIS A 197 -5.26 -2.81 -10.72
CA HIS A 197 -4.24 -3.58 -10.00
C HIS A 197 -4.88 -4.46 -8.91
N LEU A 198 -5.76 -3.89 -8.11
CA LEU A 198 -6.53 -4.63 -7.11
C LEU A 198 -7.40 -5.72 -7.73
N ALA A 199 -8.08 -5.43 -8.84
CA ALA A 199 -8.90 -6.43 -9.53
C ALA A 199 -8.08 -7.60 -10.05
N PHE A 200 -6.88 -7.33 -10.57
CA PHE A 200 -5.97 -8.37 -11.03
C PHE A 200 -5.41 -9.20 -9.87
N ALA A 201 -4.95 -8.56 -8.80
CA ALA A 201 -4.42 -9.25 -7.63
C ALA A 201 -5.47 -10.15 -6.94
N ARG A 202 -6.72 -9.69 -6.84
CA ARG A 202 -7.83 -10.51 -6.30
C ARG A 202 -8.07 -11.77 -7.11
N MET A 203 -7.89 -11.68 -8.42
CA MET A 203 -8.03 -12.84 -9.31
C MET A 203 -6.83 -13.78 -9.19
N THR A 204 -5.60 -13.24 -9.28
CA THR A 204 -4.38 -14.06 -9.32
C THR A 204 -4.04 -14.70 -7.99
N VAL A 205 -4.43 -14.13 -6.86
CA VAL A 205 -4.17 -14.73 -5.55
C VAL A 205 -4.82 -16.11 -5.42
N GLY A 206 -6.01 -16.30 -5.94
CA GLY A 206 -6.68 -17.61 -5.98
C GLY A 206 -5.96 -18.60 -6.89
N GLU A 207 -5.55 -18.17 -8.07
CA GLU A 207 -4.82 -19.01 -9.02
C GLU A 207 -3.45 -19.44 -8.47
N HIS A 208 -2.70 -18.51 -7.89
CA HIS A 208 -1.40 -18.79 -7.29
C HIS A 208 -1.52 -19.63 -6.01
N TRP A 209 -2.55 -19.40 -5.20
CA TRP A 209 -2.81 -20.20 -4.01
C TRP A 209 -3.04 -21.66 -4.32
N ALA A 210 -3.74 -21.97 -5.39
CA ALA A 210 -3.98 -23.34 -5.83
C ALA A 210 -2.68 -24.12 -6.10
N ARG A 211 -1.63 -23.40 -6.51
CA ARG A 211 -0.30 -23.95 -6.82
C ARG A 211 0.71 -23.81 -5.69
N ALA A 212 0.36 -23.08 -4.61
CA ALA A 212 1.28 -22.79 -3.52
C ALA A 212 1.63 -24.04 -2.72
N GLY A 213 2.93 -24.20 -2.42
CA GLY A 213 3.43 -25.23 -1.54
C GLY A 213 3.13 -24.95 -0.05
N TRP A 214 3.42 -25.93 0.79
CA TRP A 214 3.11 -25.86 2.22
C TRP A 214 3.77 -24.68 2.93
N LEU A 215 5.04 -24.38 2.59
CA LEU A 215 5.78 -23.27 3.19
C LEU A 215 5.15 -21.91 2.83
N GLU A 216 4.83 -21.70 1.57
CA GLU A 216 4.17 -20.48 1.11
C GLU A 216 2.81 -20.29 1.79
N ARG A 217 2.02 -21.38 1.89
CA ARG A 217 0.75 -21.37 2.61
C ARG A 217 0.91 -21.07 4.10
N PHE A 218 1.96 -21.59 4.73
CA PHE A 218 2.30 -21.24 6.11
C PHE A 218 2.64 -19.75 6.23
N LEU A 219 3.49 -19.23 5.35
CA LEU A 219 3.88 -17.81 5.34
C LEU A 219 2.68 -16.88 5.17
N VAL A 220 1.77 -17.20 4.25
CA VAL A 220 0.55 -16.41 4.04
C VAL A 220 -0.34 -16.41 5.30
N ARG A 221 -0.51 -17.56 5.94
CA ARG A 221 -1.42 -17.69 7.08
C ARG A 221 -0.86 -17.13 8.38
N ARG A 222 0.46 -17.23 8.59
CA ARG A 222 1.09 -16.94 9.88
C ARG A 222 2.00 -15.73 9.88
N VAL A 223 2.70 -15.49 8.79
CA VAL A 223 3.73 -14.44 8.71
C VAL A 223 3.21 -13.17 8.02
N ALA A 224 2.47 -13.32 6.93
CA ALA A 224 1.95 -12.17 6.18
C ALA A 224 1.18 -11.16 7.03
N PRO A 225 0.28 -11.54 7.96
CA PRO A 225 -0.42 -10.55 8.77
C PRO A 225 0.50 -9.74 9.68
N LEU A 226 1.60 -10.32 10.15
CA LEU A 226 2.61 -9.60 10.92
C LEU A 226 3.38 -8.59 10.05
N VAL A 227 3.78 -9.01 8.85
CA VAL A 227 4.44 -8.15 7.87
C VAL A 227 3.54 -6.98 7.48
N ILE A 228 2.27 -7.23 7.21
CA ILE A 228 1.29 -6.19 6.85
C ILE A 228 1.10 -5.21 8.00
N GLY A 229 0.99 -5.70 9.23
CA GLY A 229 0.89 -4.85 10.42
C GLY A 229 2.09 -3.94 10.60
N ASP A 230 3.30 -4.46 10.42
CA ASP A 230 4.54 -3.69 10.46
C ASP A 230 4.62 -2.68 9.30
N MET A 231 4.23 -3.07 8.10
CA MET A 231 4.13 -2.15 6.94
C MET A 231 3.19 -0.99 7.24
N PHE A 232 2.00 -1.27 7.78
CA PHE A 232 1.06 -0.22 8.14
C PHE A 232 1.65 0.75 9.17
N GLY A 233 2.25 0.23 10.24
CA GLY A 233 2.88 1.05 11.27
C GLY A 233 4.02 1.90 10.74
N MET A 234 4.85 1.34 9.88
CA MET A 234 6.03 2.01 9.31
C MET A 234 5.71 2.89 8.09
N THR A 235 4.46 3.01 7.68
CA THR A 235 4.07 4.04 6.69
C THR A 235 4.44 5.43 7.19
N VAL A 236 4.35 5.65 8.50
CA VAL A 236 4.91 6.84 9.17
C VAL A 236 5.97 6.36 10.16
N HIS A 237 7.23 6.43 9.76
CA HIS A 237 8.32 5.94 10.61
C HIS A 237 8.62 6.89 11.78
N PRO A 238 9.23 6.40 12.88
CA PRO A 238 9.43 7.20 14.10
C PRO A 238 10.20 8.49 13.94
N GLY A 239 11.12 8.57 12.97
CA GLY A 239 11.90 9.78 12.69
C GLY A 239 11.06 10.99 12.28
N VAL A 240 9.86 10.75 11.75
CA VAL A 240 8.92 11.82 11.39
C VAL A 240 8.54 12.68 12.60
N TYR A 241 8.27 12.06 13.74
CA TYR A 241 7.88 12.77 14.96
C TYR A 241 9.02 13.59 15.56
N GLU A 242 10.25 13.16 15.37
CA GLU A 242 11.44 13.88 15.84
C GLU A 242 11.62 15.21 15.13
N THR A 243 11.13 15.38 13.92
CA THR A 243 11.19 16.65 13.17
C THR A 243 10.40 17.79 13.83
N ILE A 244 9.46 17.47 14.69
CA ILE A 244 8.66 18.44 15.44
C ILE A 244 8.95 18.41 16.95
N GLY A 245 10.04 17.76 17.36
CA GLY A 245 10.49 17.73 18.74
C GLY A 245 9.83 16.68 19.63
N LEU A 246 9.12 15.72 19.06
CA LEU A 246 8.52 14.61 19.81
C LEU A 246 9.46 13.39 19.86
N PRO A 247 9.41 12.59 20.95
CA PRO A 247 10.17 11.35 21.01
C PRO A 247 9.66 10.35 19.97
N GLY A 248 10.54 9.91 19.05
CA GLY A 248 10.17 9.16 17.86
C GLY A 248 9.46 7.86 18.15
N TRP A 249 10.12 6.91 18.80
CA TRP A 249 9.54 5.59 19.09
C TRP A 249 8.36 5.63 20.06
N GLU A 250 8.41 6.48 21.06
CA GLU A 250 7.31 6.64 22.02
C GLU A 250 6.04 7.14 21.32
N THR A 251 6.16 8.18 20.52
CA THR A 251 5.04 8.75 19.74
C THR A 251 4.52 7.73 18.74
N TRP A 252 5.41 7.03 18.05
CA TRP A 252 5.06 5.97 17.12
C TRP A 252 4.22 4.85 17.78
N LYS A 253 4.63 4.39 18.95
CA LYS A 253 3.88 3.38 19.72
C LYS A 253 2.51 3.88 20.14
N LYS A 254 2.43 5.11 20.63
CA LYS A 254 1.14 5.74 21.03
C LYS A 254 0.22 5.91 19.82
N ALA A 255 0.73 6.42 18.71
CA ALA A 255 -0.06 6.62 17.49
C ALA A 255 -0.64 5.29 16.97
N ASN A 256 0.18 4.24 16.87
CA ASN A 256 -0.26 2.95 16.35
C ASN A 256 -1.16 2.15 17.32
N LYS A 257 -1.27 2.56 18.57
CA LYS A 257 -2.23 2.02 19.55
C LYS A 257 -3.50 2.85 19.67
N SER A 258 -3.55 4.03 19.06
CA SER A 258 -4.74 4.89 19.14
C SER A 258 -5.94 4.24 18.46
N PRO A 259 -7.17 4.42 18.99
CA PRO A 259 -8.37 3.87 18.39
C PRO A 259 -8.57 4.33 16.93
N ALA A 260 -8.27 5.59 16.64
CA ALA A 260 -8.41 6.16 15.29
C ALA A 260 -7.51 5.44 14.27
N ARG A 261 -6.24 5.20 14.62
CA ARG A 261 -5.29 4.54 13.73
C ARG A 261 -5.56 3.04 13.62
N LEU A 262 -5.98 2.39 14.69
CA LEU A 262 -6.44 1.00 14.65
C LEU A 262 -7.65 0.84 13.73
N GLN A 263 -8.62 1.73 13.83
CA GLN A 263 -9.80 1.74 12.96
C GLN A 263 -9.41 1.91 11.49
N MET A 264 -8.49 2.79 11.18
CA MET A 264 -7.97 2.96 9.82
C MET A 264 -7.32 1.68 9.29
N ARG A 265 -6.53 0.99 10.12
CA ARG A 265 -5.93 -0.30 9.74
C ARG A 265 -7.00 -1.36 9.48
N TYR A 266 -8.01 -1.44 10.32
CA TYR A 266 -9.11 -2.39 10.17
C TYR A 266 -9.90 -2.15 8.89
N GLU A 267 -10.22 -0.91 8.57
CA GLU A 267 -10.90 -0.55 7.33
C GLU A 267 -10.03 -0.88 6.09
N ALA A 268 -8.76 -0.51 6.12
CA ALA A 268 -7.84 -0.79 5.02
C ALA A 268 -7.67 -2.29 4.77
N CYS A 269 -7.56 -3.09 5.84
CA CYS A 269 -7.34 -4.53 5.75
C CYS A 269 -8.63 -5.33 5.54
N ALA A 270 -9.81 -4.75 5.70
CA ALA A 270 -11.09 -5.43 5.47
C ALA A 270 -11.23 -5.93 4.03
N GLY A 271 -10.82 -5.13 3.05
CA GLY A 271 -10.81 -5.53 1.64
C GLY A 271 -9.85 -6.67 1.34
N VAL A 272 -8.69 -6.68 2.00
CA VAL A 272 -7.70 -7.78 1.90
C VAL A 272 -8.30 -9.08 2.43
N LEU A 273 -8.86 -9.05 3.63
CA LEU A 273 -9.47 -10.22 4.26
C LEU A 273 -10.60 -10.79 3.39
N ARG A 274 -11.48 -9.94 2.89
CA ARG A 274 -12.56 -10.32 1.98
C ARG A 274 -12.04 -11.01 0.74
N ALA A 275 -11.05 -10.43 0.08
CA ALA A 275 -10.44 -11.01 -1.11
C ALA A 275 -9.84 -12.39 -0.84
N LEU A 276 -9.18 -12.58 0.30
CA LEU A 276 -8.57 -13.86 0.69
C LEU A 276 -9.62 -14.92 1.02
N ILE A 277 -10.73 -14.55 1.63
CA ILE A 277 -11.85 -15.47 1.89
C ILE A 277 -12.52 -15.87 0.57
N GLU A 278 -12.83 -14.92 -0.30
CA GLU A 278 -13.43 -15.17 -1.61
C GLU A 278 -12.55 -16.05 -2.51
N ALA A 279 -11.24 -15.89 -2.44
CA ALA A 279 -10.26 -16.69 -3.17
C ALA A 279 -10.00 -18.07 -2.55
N GLY A 280 -10.57 -18.39 -1.40
CA GLY A 280 -10.36 -19.65 -0.69
C GLY A 280 -9.00 -19.76 0.03
N VAL A 281 -8.27 -18.68 0.17
CA VAL A 281 -6.99 -18.61 0.89
C VAL A 281 -7.20 -18.73 2.40
N LEU A 282 -8.21 -18.02 2.91
CA LEU A 282 -8.68 -18.08 4.29
C LEU A 282 -10.13 -18.58 4.33
N ARG A 283 -10.51 -19.18 5.44
CA ARG A 283 -11.89 -19.65 5.68
C ARG A 283 -12.57 -18.71 6.68
N SER A 284 -13.77 -18.22 6.35
CA SER A 284 -14.57 -17.35 7.22
C SER A 284 -14.84 -17.93 8.60
N GLY A 285 -15.06 -19.25 8.69
CA GLY A 285 -15.29 -19.95 9.97
C GLY A 285 -14.02 -20.25 10.77
N ARG A 286 -12.82 -19.96 10.26
CA ARG A 286 -11.55 -20.31 10.91
C ARG A 286 -10.40 -19.38 10.52
N ILE A 287 -10.56 -18.11 10.82
CA ILE A 287 -9.55 -17.10 10.52
C ILE A 287 -8.36 -17.21 11.50
N PRO A 288 -7.11 -17.30 11.01
CA PRO A 288 -5.93 -17.33 11.87
C PRO A 288 -5.82 -16.10 12.79
N SER A 289 -5.25 -16.28 13.97
CA SER A 289 -5.20 -15.22 15.00
C SER A 289 -4.47 -13.95 14.54
N GLY A 290 -3.41 -14.08 13.74
CA GLY A 290 -2.69 -12.92 13.18
C GLY A 290 -3.58 -12.07 12.28
N TRP A 291 -4.36 -12.70 11.41
CA TRP A 291 -5.33 -12.02 10.55
C TRP A 291 -6.48 -11.39 11.33
N ARG A 292 -6.95 -12.06 12.39
CA ARG A 292 -7.99 -11.49 13.26
C ARG A 292 -7.51 -10.20 13.94
N ARG A 293 -6.29 -10.20 14.47
CA ARG A 293 -5.70 -9.01 15.09
C ARG A 293 -5.46 -7.89 14.09
N LEU A 294 -4.92 -8.22 12.91
CA LEU A 294 -4.67 -7.24 11.85
C LEU A 294 -5.95 -6.53 11.42
N CYS A 295 -7.02 -7.28 11.21
CA CYS A 295 -8.28 -6.80 10.65
C CYS A 295 -9.33 -6.42 11.70
N GLY A 296 -9.05 -6.63 12.99
CA GLY A 296 -9.99 -6.31 14.06
C GLY A 296 -11.30 -7.11 13.99
N VAL A 297 -11.24 -8.38 13.64
CA VAL A 297 -12.39 -9.26 13.47
C VAL A 297 -12.35 -10.45 14.42
N ASP A 298 -13.49 -11.06 14.67
CA ASP A 298 -13.57 -12.31 15.40
C ASP A 298 -13.25 -13.53 14.54
N ARG A 299 -13.25 -14.71 15.14
CA ARG A 299 -12.87 -15.96 14.47
C ARG A 299 -13.77 -16.32 13.28
N HIS A 300 -15.01 -15.91 13.31
CA HIS A 300 -16.07 -16.29 12.38
C HIS A 300 -16.55 -15.12 11.51
N ALA A 301 -15.68 -14.11 11.26
CA ALA A 301 -16.04 -13.01 10.40
C ALA A 301 -16.45 -13.52 9.01
N SER A 302 -17.58 -13.02 8.54
CA SER A 302 -18.06 -13.27 7.17
C SER A 302 -17.58 -12.15 6.24
N PRO A 303 -17.42 -12.41 4.94
CA PRO A 303 -17.22 -11.33 3.97
C PRO A 303 -18.37 -10.34 4.10
N ALA A 304 -18.07 -9.06 4.27
CA ALA A 304 -19.11 -8.04 4.23
C ALA A 304 -19.79 -8.07 2.87
N ALA A 305 -21.11 -8.10 2.84
CA ALA A 305 -21.86 -7.90 1.61
C ALA A 305 -21.52 -6.51 1.08
N GLY A 306 -20.81 -6.46 -0.07
CA GLY A 306 -20.40 -5.23 -0.74
C GLY A 306 -21.47 -4.70 -1.66
#